data_75b6cc402bf0df6e4382848a48a07788
#
_entry.id   75b6cc402bf0df6e4382848a48a07788
#
_cell.length_a   1.000
_cell.length_b   1.000
_cell.length_c   1.000
_cell.angle_alpha   90.00
_cell.angle_beta   90.00
_cell.angle_gamma   90.00
#
_symmetry.space_group_name_H-M   'P 1'
#
loop_
_entity.id
_entity.type
_entity.pdbx_description
1 polymer ?
#
loop_
_entity_poly.entity_id
_entity_poly.type
_entity_poly.pdbx_seq_one_letter_code
_entity_poly.pdbx_strand_id
1 'polypeptide(L)'
;AALDKGYHLVLEKPISPLLDECLALQKKAHEANRVVVVCHVLRYTKFYGTLYELLRGGAIGRIESLDAVENVAYWHYAHSYVRGNWHKTADSSPMILAKSCHDMDIIRWLMGVPCESVSSYGSLDWFRAENAPDGSADRCLSGCACKEGCPYDAEKIYIFNDKSGIRSGNDEWPCSVLVNKPTEEKLYDALRTGPYGRCVYRCDNDVVDHQVVSMRFAGGATATFTMSAFTAKCYRSIKVMGTMGEIEGDMDANVLYLRKFGQPEQVLDLGTIPDRFAGHGGGDALMMDYVCELIAAGGAEGLTSVDASAESHVM
;
A
#
# COMPACT_ATOMS: atom_id res chain seq x y z
N ALA A 1 20.14 -16.05 -8.91
CA ALA A 1 19.95 -17.51 -8.70
C ALA A 1 18.78 -18.07 -9.50
N ALA A 2 17.53 -17.56 -9.33
CA ALA A 2 16.38 -18.12 -10.07
C ALA A 2 16.46 -17.82 -11.57
N LEU A 3 16.79 -16.59 -11.95
CA LEU A 3 17.00 -16.17 -13.34
C LEU A 3 18.12 -16.98 -14.02
N ASP A 4 19.20 -17.30 -13.31
CA ASP A 4 20.29 -18.13 -13.84
C ASP A 4 19.87 -19.56 -14.13
N LYS A 5 18.79 -20.03 -13.51
CA LYS A 5 18.17 -21.32 -13.75
C LYS A 5 17.08 -21.28 -14.83
N GLY A 6 16.85 -20.11 -15.43
CA GLY A 6 15.88 -19.93 -16.50
C GLY A 6 14.43 -19.77 -16.05
N TYR A 7 14.17 -19.48 -14.76
CA TYR A 7 12.82 -19.21 -14.27
C TYR A 7 12.37 -17.79 -14.62
N HIS A 8 11.09 -17.60 -14.88
CA HIS A 8 10.41 -16.32 -14.76
C HIS A 8 10.21 -15.98 -13.29
N LEU A 9 10.03 -14.70 -12.94
CA LEU A 9 9.84 -14.27 -11.57
C LEU A 9 8.55 -13.48 -11.42
N VAL A 10 7.80 -13.78 -10.37
CA VAL A 10 6.82 -12.89 -9.73
C VAL A 10 7.47 -12.45 -8.43
N LEU A 11 7.79 -11.17 -8.34
CA LEU A 11 8.61 -10.61 -7.27
C LEU A 11 7.75 -9.73 -6.38
N GLU A 12 7.72 -10.04 -5.08
CA GLU A 12 7.06 -9.17 -4.10
C GLU A 12 7.73 -7.80 -4.03
N LYS A 13 6.90 -6.80 -3.76
CA LYS A 13 7.32 -5.42 -3.54
C LYS A 13 7.75 -5.21 -2.06
N PRO A 14 8.64 -4.27 -1.78
CA PRO A 14 9.46 -3.52 -2.73
C PRO A 14 10.54 -4.41 -3.35
N ILE A 15 11.04 -4.03 -4.51
CA ILE A 15 12.12 -4.78 -5.19
C ILE A 15 13.32 -4.95 -4.25
N SER A 16 13.82 -3.86 -3.71
CA SER A 16 14.84 -3.76 -2.65
C SER A 16 14.81 -2.38 -2.03
N PRO A 17 15.19 -2.21 -0.76
CA PRO A 17 15.45 -0.89 -0.17
C PRO A 17 16.74 -0.24 -0.71
N LEU A 18 17.57 -0.98 -1.45
CA LEU A 18 18.85 -0.52 -1.98
C LEU A 18 18.76 -0.33 -3.50
N LEU A 19 19.06 0.88 -3.97
CA LEU A 19 19.01 1.24 -5.39
C LEU A 19 19.89 0.32 -6.25
N ASP A 20 21.11 0.04 -5.81
CA ASP A 20 22.04 -0.79 -6.56
C ASP A 20 21.51 -2.22 -6.78
N GLU A 21 20.76 -2.75 -5.83
CA GLU A 21 20.12 -4.06 -5.96
C GLU A 21 18.95 -4.03 -6.96
N CYS A 22 18.16 -2.95 -6.97
CA CYS A 22 17.11 -2.75 -7.96
C CYS A 22 17.70 -2.73 -9.38
N LEU A 23 18.75 -1.95 -9.59
CA LEU A 23 19.46 -1.85 -10.87
C LEU A 23 20.14 -3.18 -11.27
N ALA A 24 20.73 -3.88 -10.31
CA ALA A 24 21.33 -5.20 -10.56
C ALA A 24 20.30 -6.25 -10.98
N LEU A 25 19.11 -6.23 -10.36
CA LEU A 25 18.02 -7.12 -10.74
C LEU A 25 17.50 -6.79 -12.15
N GLN A 26 17.29 -5.51 -12.45
CA GLN A 26 16.88 -5.05 -13.77
C GLN A 26 17.84 -5.54 -14.86
N LYS A 27 19.15 -5.28 -14.68
CA LYS A 27 20.18 -5.77 -15.59
C LYS A 27 20.16 -7.29 -15.73
N LYS A 28 20.01 -8.01 -14.62
CA LYS A 28 19.99 -9.48 -14.64
C LYS A 28 18.74 -10.04 -15.33
N ALA A 29 17.61 -9.39 -15.24
CA ALA A 29 16.38 -9.78 -15.94
C ALA A 29 16.58 -9.71 -17.47
N HIS A 30 17.17 -8.62 -17.96
CA HIS A 30 17.52 -8.46 -19.37
C HIS A 30 18.51 -9.51 -19.85
N GLU A 31 19.62 -9.72 -19.12
CA GLU A 31 20.62 -10.73 -19.48
C GLU A 31 20.03 -12.16 -19.57
N ALA A 32 19.10 -12.49 -18.68
CA ALA A 32 18.48 -13.80 -18.63
C ALA A 32 17.37 -13.97 -19.69
N ASN A 33 16.88 -12.88 -20.30
CA ASN A 33 15.72 -12.87 -21.19
C ASN A 33 14.52 -13.61 -20.57
N ARG A 34 14.15 -13.20 -19.34
CA ARG A 34 13.03 -13.78 -18.58
C ARG A 34 12.07 -12.70 -18.12
N VAL A 35 10.80 -13.07 -18.06
CA VAL A 35 9.76 -12.22 -17.48
C VAL A 35 10.03 -12.02 -16.00
N VAL A 36 10.11 -10.79 -15.56
CA VAL A 36 10.13 -10.38 -14.15
C VAL A 36 9.00 -9.39 -13.94
N VAL A 37 7.98 -9.82 -13.23
CA VAL A 37 6.81 -9.01 -12.86
C VAL A 37 6.91 -8.67 -11.39
N VAL A 38 6.83 -7.39 -11.06
CA VAL A 38 6.80 -6.88 -9.68
C VAL A 38 5.35 -6.81 -9.21
N CYS A 39 5.06 -7.22 -7.97
CA CYS A 39 3.73 -7.27 -7.41
C CYS A 39 3.14 -5.86 -7.10
N HIS A 40 3.15 -4.97 -8.08
CA HIS A 40 2.41 -3.71 -8.06
C HIS A 40 0.94 -3.96 -8.47
N VAL A 41 0.27 -4.71 -7.63
CA VAL A 41 -1.05 -5.30 -7.89
C VAL A 41 -2.14 -4.26 -8.18
N LEU A 42 -1.99 -3.03 -7.73
CA LEU A 42 -2.98 -1.98 -7.94
C LEU A 42 -3.20 -1.63 -9.42
N ARG A 43 -2.17 -1.75 -10.29
CA ARG A 43 -2.32 -1.50 -11.74
C ARG A 43 -3.30 -2.47 -12.41
N TYR A 44 -3.52 -3.65 -11.82
CA TYR A 44 -4.42 -4.68 -12.34
C TYR A 44 -5.85 -4.55 -11.83
N THR A 45 -6.11 -3.63 -10.88
CA THR A 45 -7.45 -3.38 -10.39
C THR A 45 -8.32 -2.74 -11.46
N LYS A 46 -9.61 -3.04 -11.45
CA LYS A 46 -10.58 -2.39 -12.33
C LYS A 46 -10.59 -0.87 -12.12
N PHE A 47 -10.42 -0.43 -10.88
CA PHE A 47 -10.38 0.99 -10.50
C PHE A 47 -9.25 1.74 -11.21
N TYR A 48 -8.01 1.36 -10.99
CA TYR A 48 -6.87 2.05 -11.59
C TYR A 48 -6.73 1.78 -13.10
N GLY A 49 -7.12 0.59 -13.56
CA GLY A 49 -7.17 0.29 -14.99
C GLY A 49 -8.14 1.20 -15.73
N THR A 50 -9.37 1.38 -15.22
CA THR A 50 -10.35 2.30 -15.81
C THR A 50 -9.86 3.76 -15.78
N LEU A 51 -9.29 4.19 -14.65
CA LEU A 51 -8.71 5.53 -14.54
C LEU A 51 -7.60 5.74 -15.59
N TYR A 52 -6.69 4.78 -15.72
CA TYR A 52 -5.62 4.82 -16.70
C TYR A 52 -6.16 4.96 -18.14
N GLU A 53 -7.13 4.16 -18.54
CA GLU A 53 -7.76 4.20 -19.86
C GLU A 53 -8.43 5.56 -20.13
N LEU A 54 -9.14 6.12 -19.17
CA LEU A 54 -9.73 7.45 -19.28
C LEU A 54 -8.67 8.54 -19.52
N LEU A 55 -7.55 8.48 -18.77
CA LEU A 55 -6.45 9.44 -18.91
C LEU A 55 -5.75 9.29 -20.27
N ARG A 56 -5.44 8.06 -20.69
CA ARG A 56 -4.81 7.77 -21.99
C ARG A 56 -5.73 8.13 -23.16
N GLY A 57 -7.04 7.95 -22.99
CA GLY A 57 -8.06 8.38 -23.95
C GLY A 57 -8.29 9.90 -24.00
N GLY A 58 -7.57 10.68 -23.19
CA GLY A 58 -7.67 12.14 -23.18
C GLY A 58 -8.96 12.69 -22.58
N ALA A 59 -9.64 11.93 -21.72
CA ALA A 59 -10.95 12.30 -21.17
C ALA A 59 -10.97 13.67 -20.47
N ILE A 60 -9.83 14.10 -19.89
CA ILE A 60 -9.64 15.39 -19.20
C ILE A 60 -8.55 16.27 -19.84
N GLY A 61 -8.11 15.93 -21.06
CA GLY A 61 -7.02 16.61 -21.72
C GLY A 61 -5.64 16.23 -21.15
N ARG A 62 -4.67 17.16 -21.18
CA ARG A 62 -3.35 16.95 -20.59
C ARG A 62 -3.45 17.00 -19.05
N ILE A 63 -2.78 16.08 -18.39
CA ILE A 63 -2.70 16.08 -16.92
C ILE A 63 -1.81 17.26 -16.48
N GLU A 64 -2.32 18.08 -15.56
CA GLU A 64 -1.61 19.20 -14.98
C GLU A 64 -1.21 18.93 -13.52
N SER A 65 -2.10 18.28 -12.74
CA SER A 65 -1.80 17.90 -11.38
C SER A 65 -2.54 16.63 -10.94
N LEU A 66 -1.97 15.94 -9.93
CA LEU A 66 -2.54 14.75 -9.34
C LEU A 66 -2.36 14.80 -7.81
N ASP A 67 -3.42 14.52 -7.08
CA ASP A 67 -3.39 14.34 -5.63
C ASP A 67 -3.79 12.90 -5.28
N ALA A 68 -2.97 12.22 -4.49
CA ALA A 68 -3.23 10.86 -4.03
C ALA A 68 -3.08 10.73 -2.52
N VAL A 69 -3.91 9.89 -1.91
CA VAL A 69 -3.91 9.67 -0.47
C VAL A 69 -3.99 8.18 -0.16
N GLU A 70 -3.10 7.71 0.71
CA GLU A 70 -3.16 6.40 1.36
C GLU A 70 -3.54 6.58 2.83
N ASN A 71 -4.74 6.18 3.18
CA ASN A 71 -5.22 6.17 4.55
C ASN A 71 -4.97 4.79 5.15
N VAL A 72 -3.92 4.70 5.97
CA VAL A 72 -3.57 3.46 6.69
C VAL A 72 -4.29 3.49 8.04
N ALA A 73 -5.43 2.86 8.20
CA ALA A 73 -6.21 2.91 9.43
C ALA A 73 -5.34 2.72 10.69
N TYR A 74 -5.70 3.42 11.77
CA TYR A 74 -4.98 3.42 13.06
C TYR A 74 -4.62 2.02 13.57
N TRP A 75 -5.52 1.06 13.43
CA TRP A 75 -5.33 -0.31 13.87
C TRP A 75 -4.38 -1.09 12.95
N HIS A 76 -4.46 -0.85 11.61
CA HIS A 76 -3.58 -1.45 10.62
C HIS A 76 -2.14 -0.95 10.82
N TYR A 77 -1.98 0.36 11.01
CA TYR A 77 -0.66 0.93 11.27
C TYR A 77 -0.07 0.38 12.57
N ALA A 78 -0.84 0.34 13.66
CA ALA A 78 -0.42 -0.25 14.93
C ALA A 78 -0.05 -1.73 14.80
N HIS A 79 -0.76 -2.49 13.94
CA HIS A 79 -0.45 -3.88 13.65
C HIS A 79 0.86 -4.03 12.88
N SER A 80 0.98 -3.39 11.73
CA SER A 80 2.03 -3.66 10.75
C SER A 80 3.32 -2.88 10.99
N TYR A 81 3.21 -1.60 11.37
CA TYR A 81 4.30 -0.62 11.36
C TYR A 81 4.73 -0.17 12.76
N VAL A 82 4.03 -0.60 13.81
CA VAL A 82 4.45 -0.40 15.20
C VAL A 82 4.87 -1.71 15.84
N ARG A 83 4.02 -2.76 15.74
CA ARG A 83 4.24 -4.06 16.40
C ARG A 83 4.81 -5.13 15.46
N GLY A 84 4.50 -5.03 14.18
CA GLY A 84 4.73 -6.05 13.15
C GLY A 84 6.06 -5.93 12.43
N ASN A 85 6.20 -6.70 11.36
CA ASN A 85 7.47 -6.91 10.67
C ASN A 85 8.03 -5.67 9.96
N TRP A 86 7.21 -4.64 9.73
CA TRP A 86 7.63 -3.41 9.04
C TRP A 86 7.86 -2.23 10.00
N HIS A 87 8.09 -2.51 11.28
CA HIS A 87 8.26 -1.48 12.30
C HIS A 87 9.64 -0.81 12.30
N LYS A 88 10.64 -1.45 11.69
CA LYS A 88 12.01 -0.92 11.60
C LYS A 88 12.52 -0.85 10.17
N THR A 89 13.09 0.31 9.83
CA THR A 89 13.72 0.53 8.54
C THR A 89 14.86 -0.44 8.26
N ALA A 90 15.70 -0.72 9.26
CA ALA A 90 16.84 -1.60 9.12
C ALA A 90 16.47 -3.08 8.91
N ASP A 91 15.33 -3.51 9.45
CA ASP A 91 14.88 -4.91 9.37
C ASP A 91 13.97 -5.16 8.15
N SER A 92 13.46 -4.09 7.54
CA SER A 92 12.57 -4.17 6.38
C SER A 92 12.86 -3.09 5.35
N SER A 93 12.22 -1.93 5.43
CA SER A 93 12.44 -0.76 4.59
C SER A 93 11.70 0.46 5.17
N PRO A 94 12.03 1.69 4.73
CA PRO A 94 11.25 2.88 5.09
C PRO A 94 9.78 2.73 4.70
N MET A 95 8.87 3.44 5.41
CA MET A 95 7.43 3.38 5.17
C MET A 95 7.04 3.65 3.70
N ILE A 96 7.75 4.58 3.04
CA ILE A 96 7.51 4.91 1.63
C ILE A 96 7.71 3.69 0.71
N LEU A 97 8.66 2.82 1.01
CA LEU A 97 8.88 1.57 0.27
C LEU A 97 8.04 0.41 0.81
N ALA A 98 7.93 0.25 2.14
CA ALA A 98 7.19 -0.88 2.72
C ALA A 98 5.71 -0.88 2.33
N LYS A 99 5.08 0.30 2.30
CA LYS A 99 3.65 0.49 2.01
C LYS A 99 3.40 1.30 0.75
N SER A 100 3.95 2.50 0.69
CA SER A 100 3.57 3.49 -0.31
C SER A 100 4.28 3.31 -1.66
N CYS A 101 5.11 2.28 -1.83
CA CYS A 101 5.65 1.92 -3.15
C CYS A 101 4.55 1.63 -4.17
N HIS A 102 3.40 1.10 -3.74
CA HIS A 102 2.22 0.96 -4.60
C HIS A 102 1.70 2.31 -5.09
N ASP A 103 1.70 3.31 -4.21
CA ASP A 103 1.17 4.64 -4.51
C ASP A 103 2.14 5.42 -5.42
N MET A 104 3.44 5.34 -5.15
CA MET A 104 4.47 5.90 -6.04
C MET A 104 4.40 5.29 -7.43
N ASP A 105 4.21 3.97 -7.51
CA ASP A 105 4.05 3.23 -8.75
C ASP A 105 2.80 3.68 -9.53
N ILE A 106 1.66 3.80 -8.88
CA ILE A 106 0.41 4.29 -9.50
C ILE A 106 0.57 5.72 -10.00
N ILE A 107 1.12 6.62 -9.19
CA ILE A 107 1.33 8.02 -9.58
C ILE A 107 2.23 8.08 -10.83
N ARG A 108 3.38 7.39 -10.79
CA ARG A 108 4.29 7.36 -11.94
C ARG A 108 3.64 6.80 -13.21
N TRP A 109 2.88 5.73 -13.07
CA TRP A 109 2.18 5.10 -14.19
C TRP A 109 1.09 6.00 -14.79
N LEU A 110 0.25 6.61 -13.96
CA LEU A 110 -0.81 7.51 -14.40
C LEU A 110 -0.26 8.79 -15.04
N MET A 111 0.80 9.37 -14.51
CA MET A 111 1.44 10.54 -15.09
C MET A 111 2.03 10.24 -16.47
N GLY A 112 2.59 9.05 -16.69
CA GLY A 112 3.07 8.57 -17.99
C GLY A 112 4.32 9.26 -18.51
N VAL A 113 4.93 10.16 -17.74
CA VAL A 113 6.15 10.91 -18.06
C VAL A 113 7.13 10.83 -16.88
N PRO A 114 8.45 10.91 -17.10
CA PRO A 114 9.46 10.79 -16.05
C PRO A 114 9.26 11.79 -14.90
N CYS A 115 9.54 11.35 -13.67
CA CYS A 115 9.64 12.23 -12.52
C CYS A 115 11.00 12.96 -12.54
N GLU A 116 11.01 14.28 -12.40
CA GLU A 116 12.22 15.12 -12.43
C GLU A 116 12.72 15.46 -11.03
N SER A 117 11.82 15.59 -10.06
CA SER A 117 12.20 15.93 -8.68
C SER A 117 11.14 15.50 -7.68
N VAL A 118 11.61 15.09 -6.52
CA VAL A 118 10.79 14.68 -5.37
C VAL A 118 11.24 15.44 -4.13
N SER A 119 10.28 15.87 -3.31
CA SER A 119 10.52 16.42 -1.98
C SER A 119 9.55 15.78 -1.01
N SER A 120 10.04 15.34 0.15
CA SER A 120 9.23 14.60 1.11
C SER A 120 9.46 15.09 2.54
N TYR A 121 8.38 15.15 3.32
CA TYR A 121 8.39 15.43 4.75
C TYR A 121 7.55 14.37 5.46
N GLY A 122 8.13 13.75 6.47
CA GLY A 122 7.45 12.78 7.31
C GLY A 122 8.14 12.67 8.66
N SER A 123 7.43 12.22 9.67
CA SER A 123 8.01 11.95 10.99
C SER A 123 7.31 10.78 11.68
N LEU A 124 8.01 10.21 12.65
CA LEU A 124 7.42 9.38 13.68
C LEU A 124 7.20 10.30 14.88
N ASP A 125 5.94 10.68 15.11
CA ASP A 125 5.59 11.66 16.12
C ASP A 125 4.79 11.05 17.28
N TRP A 126 3.81 10.19 16.98
CA TRP A 126 2.86 9.71 17.96
C TRP A 126 3.27 8.42 18.68
N PHE A 127 3.74 7.43 17.93
CA PHE A 127 4.05 6.08 18.47
C PHE A 127 5.43 6.02 19.12
N ARG A 128 5.61 6.83 20.18
CA ARG A 128 6.86 7.04 20.90
C ARG A 128 6.64 7.01 22.41
N ALA A 129 7.70 6.72 23.16
CA ALA A 129 7.61 6.54 24.61
C ALA A 129 7.14 7.78 25.37
N GLU A 130 7.51 8.98 24.88
CA GLU A 130 7.11 10.25 25.48
C GLU A 130 5.59 10.51 25.40
N ASN A 131 4.88 9.87 24.49
CA ASN A 131 3.44 9.98 24.33
C ASN A 131 2.66 8.87 25.05
N ALA A 132 3.35 8.01 25.79
CA ALA A 132 2.69 6.95 26.54
C ALA A 132 1.81 7.56 27.65
N PRO A 133 0.50 7.26 27.69
CA PRO A 133 -0.36 7.79 28.75
C PRO A 133 0.08 7.31 30.14
N ASP A 134 -0.13 8.15 31.16
CA ASP A 134 0.15 7.81 32.55
C ASP A 134 -0.61 6.53 32.93
N GLY A 135 0.08 5.59 33.60
CA GLY A 135 -0.49 4.29 33.94
C GLY A 135 -0.53 3.26 32.82
N SER A 136 0.04 3.58 31.64
CA SER A 136 0.21 2.58 30.57
C SER A 136 1.22 1.51 30.99
N ALA A 137 0.91 0.24 30.73
CA ALA A 137 1.82 -0.89 30.92
C ALA A 137 2.65 -1.18 29.66
N ASP A 138 3.69 -2.00 29.79
CA ASP A 138 4.51 -2.40 28.63
C ASP A 138 3.74 -3.28 27.63
N ARG A 139 2.68 -3.92 28.09
CA ARG A 139 1.81 -4.79 27.28
C ARG A 139 0.33 -4.52 27.60
N CYS A 140 -0.52 -4.64 26.59
CA CYS A 140 -1.97 -4.37 26.73
C CYS A 140 -2.65 -5.29 27.76
N LEU A 141 -2.16 -6.56 27.91
CA LEU A 141 -2.74 -7.55 28.83
C LEU A 141 -2.05 -7.59 30.23
N SER A 142 -1.14 -6.65 30.53
CA SER A 142 -0.38 -6.64 31.79
C SER A 142 -0.90 -5.61 32.80
N GLY A 143 -2.22 -5.46 32.92
CA GLY A 143 -2.83 -4.53 33.90
C GLY A 143 -2.73 -3.04 33.46
N CYS A 144 -2.78 -2.75 32.18
CA CYS A 144 -2.74 -1.38 31.67
C CYS A 144 -3.96 -0.57 32.14
N ALA A 145 -3.73 0.50 32.88
CA ALA A 145 -4.79 1.38 33.38
C ALA A 145 -5.49 2.20 32.27
N CYS A 146 -4.80 2.36 31.12
CA CYS A 146 -5.31 3.15 29.99
C CYS A 146 -6.15 2.33 29.02
N LYS A 147 -6.34 1.04 29.23
CA LYS A 147 -6.93 0.09 28.30
C LYS A 147 -8.29 0.52 27.76
N GLU A 148 -9.18 1.02 28.62
CA GLU A 148 -10.53 1.39 28.22
C GLU A 148 -10.55 2.51 27.17
N GLY A 149 -9.74 3.55 27.38
CA GLY A 149 -9.64 4.70 26.45
C GLY A 149 -8.70 4.52 25.28
N CYS A 150 -7.88 3.45 25.25
CA CYS A 150 -6.86 3.25 24.22
C CYS A 150 -7.45 2.67 22.93
N PRO A 151 -7.38 3.40 21.78
CA PRO A 151 -7.83 2.85 20.50
C PRO A 151 -6.88 1.78 19.96
N TYR A 152 -5.64 1.78 20.40
CA TYR A 152 -4.59 0.86 19.96
C TYR A 152 -4.48 -0.40 20.85
N ASP A 153 -5.41 -0.59 21.79
CA ASP A 153 -5.40 -1.80 22.63
C ASP A 153 -5.45 -3.07 21.76
N ALA A 154 -4.49 -3.97 22.01
CA ALA A 154 -4.35 -5.17 21.19
C ALA A 154 -5.57 -6.09 21.27
N GLU A 155 -6.23 -6.16 22.41
CA GLU A 155 -7.44 -6.95 22.58
C GLU A 155 -8.61 -6.37 21.78
N LYS A 156 -8.73 -5.02 21.75
CA LYS A 156 -9.70 -4.35 20.88
C LYS A 156 -9.45 -4.67 19.41
N ILE A 157 -8.20 -4.66 18.95
CA ILE A 157 -7.85 -4.90 17.54
C ILE A 157 -8.06 -6.37 17.15
N TYR A 158 -7.53 -7.33 17.92
CA TYR A 158 -7.46 -8.72 17.48
C TYR A 158 -8.61 -9.60 18.00
N ILE A 159 -9.31 -9.17 19.06
CA ILE A 159 -10.41 -9.96 19.64
C ILE A 159 -11.76 -9.32 19.32
N PHE A 160 -11.96 -8.04 19.59
CA PHE A 160 -13.28 -7.41 19.60
C PHE A 160 -13.61 -6.56 18.36
N ASN A 161 -12.64 -6.19 17.50
CA ASN A 161 -12.92 -5.36 16.34
C ASN A 161 -13.90 -6.05 15.39
N ASP A 162 -14.91 -5.32 14.92
CA ASP A 162 -16.00 -5.85 14.08
C ASP A 162 -15.53 -6.36 12.71
N LYS A 163 -14.34 -5.95 12.24
CA LYS A 163 -13.78 -6.35 10.95
C LYS A 163 -12.51 -7.19 11.07
N SER A 164 -11.63 -6.86 12.01
CA SER A 164 -10.30 -7.48 12.13
C SER A 164 -10.19 -8.47 13.29
N GLY A 165 -11.15 -8.51 14.21
CA GLY A 165 -11.10 -9.33 15.39
C GLY A 165 -11.65 -10.74 15.19
N ILE A 166 -11.13 -11.72 15.96
CA ILE A 166 -11.55 -13.11 15.86
C ILE A 166 -13.03 -13.31 16.21
N ARG A 167 -13.59 -12.49 17.08
CA ARG A 167 -15.02 -12.59 17.46
C ARG A 167 -15.97 -12.15 16.35
N SER A 168 -15.49 -11.40 15.35
CA SER A 168 -16.27 -11.11 14.14
C SER A 168 -16.27 -12.28 13.14
N GLY A 169 -15.55 -13.37 13.43
CA GLY A 169 -15.36 -14.51 12.54
C GLY A 169 -14.11 -14.39 11.66
N ASN A 170 -13.27 -13.36 11.87
CA ASN A 170 -12.06 -13.17 11.08
C ASN A 170 -10.91 -14.03 11.62
N ASP A 171 -10.63 -15.14 10.96
CA ASP A 171 -9.47 -16.02 11.20
C ASP A 171 -8.32 -15.80 10.21
N GLU A 172 -8.47 -14.83 9.31
CA GLU A 172 -7.48 -14.39 8.33
C GLU A 172 -6.65 -13.21 8.89
N TRP A 173 -6.03 -12.43 8.00
CA TRP A 173 -5.29 -11.24 8.37
C TRP A 173 -6.19 -10.20 9.09
N PRO A 174 -5.75 -9.60 10.20
CA PRO A 174 -4.43 -9.66 10.83
C PRO A 174 -4.22 -10.81 11.83
N CYS A 175 -5.26 -11.54 12.23
CA CYS A 175 -5.18 -12.59 13.26
C CYS A 175 -4.24 -13.73 12.88
N SER A 176 -4.25 -14.15 11.61
CA SER A 176 -3.41 -15.23 11.07
C SER A 176 -1.90 -14.93 11.12
N VAL A 177 -1.52 -13.64 11.22
CA VAL A 177 -0.11 -13.24 11.38
C VAL A 177 0.41 -13.53 12.79
N LEU A 178 -0.45 -13.44 13.81
CA LEU A 178 -0.06 -13.70 15.18
C LEU A 178 0.15 -15.20 15.43
N VAL A 179 -0.74 -16.02 14.89
CA VAL A 179 -0.70 -17.47 15.03
C VAL A 179 -1.32 -18.17 13.82
N ASN A 180 -0.79 -19.31 13.46
CA ASN A 180 -1.39 -20.16 12.43
C ASN A 180 -2.72 -20.79 12.94
N LYS A 181 -3.78 -20.71 12.13
CA LYS A 181 -5.14 -21.13 12.48
C LYS A 181 -5.56 -20.50 13.81
N PRO A 182 -5.83 -19.20 13.81
CA PRO A 182 -6.12 -18.44 15.01
C PRO A 182 -7.41 -18.92 15.68
N THR A 183 -7.36 -18.98 17.00
CA THR A 183 -8.52 -19.10 17.89
C THR A 183 -8.37 -18.02 18.95
N GLU A 184 -9.44 -17.65 19.62
CA GLU A 184 -9.40 -16.62 20.66
C GLU A 184 -8.34 -16.97 21.75
N GLU A 185 -8.28 -18.23 22.20
CA GLU A 185 -7.31 -18.70 23.17
C GLU A 185 -5.86 -18.52 22.70
N LYS A 186 -5.54 -18.97 21.48
CA LYS A 186 -4.21 -18.84 20.89
C LYS A 186 -3.80 -17.37 20.70
N LEU A 187 -4.76 -16.51 20.32
CA LEU A 187 -4.50 -15.09 20.20
C LEU A 187 -4.18 -14.46 21.56
N TYR A 188 -4.91 -14.79 22.61
CA TYR A 188 -4.57 -14.34 23.97
C TYR A 188 -3.18 -14.78 24.39
N ASP A 189 -2.77 -16.00 24.09
CA ASP A 189 -1.41 -16.49 24.40
C ASP A 189 -0.35 -15.72 23.61
N ALA A 190 -0.58 -15.50 22.31
CA ALA A 190 0.31 -14.69 21.48
C ALA A 190 0.39 -13.23 21.94
N LEU A 191 -0.72 -12.64 22.40
CA LEU A 191 -0.75 -11.27 22.91
C LEU A 191 -0.06 -11.15 24.28
N ARG A 192 -0.02 -12.19 25.10
CA ARG A 192 0.70 -12.17 26.39
C ARG A 192 2.22 -12.12 26.19
N THR A 193 2.75 -12.81 25.19
CA THR A 193 4.20 -13.03 25.04
C THR A 193 4.80 -12.46 23.77
N GLY A 194 4.05 -12.48 22.67
CA GLY A 194 4.52 -12.08 21.34
C GLY A 194 4.55 -10.54 21.11
N PRO A 195 5.08 -10.09 19.98
CA PRO A 195 5.27 -8.66 19.70
C PRO A 195 3.94 -7.88 19.63
N TYR A 196 2.87 -8.50 19.14
CA TYR A 196 1.59 -7.85 18.90
C TYR A 196 0.81 -7.44 20.15
N GLY A 197 1.20 -7.92 21.34
CA GLY A 197 0.65 -7.49 22.62
C GLY A 197 1.38 -6.33 23.28
N ARG A 198 2.49 -5.83 22.70
CA ARG A 198 3.26 -4.69 23.23
C ARG A 198 2.43 -3.40 23.17
N CYS A 199 2.67 -2.52 24.12
CA CYS A 199 2.13 -1.16 24.06
C CYS A 199 2.71 -0.43 22.85
N VAL A 200 1.86 0.24 22.06
CA VAL A 200 2.31 0.95 20.84
C VAL A 200 3.28 2.10 21.12
N TYR A 201 3.25 2.65 22.32
CA TYR A 201 4.18 3.70 22.74
C TYR A 201 5.51 3.16 23.27
N ARG A 202 5.66 1.84 23.42
CA ARG A 202 6.86 1.18 23.95
C ARG A 202 7.45 0.18 22.98
N CYS A 203 7.06 0.28 21.72
CA CYS A 203 7.70 -0.42 20.63
C CYS A 203 8.98 0.31 20.22
N ASP A 204 9.82 -0.38 19.49
CA ASP A 204 11.10 0.11 18.99
C ASP A 204 11.02 0.47 17.49
N ASN A 205 9.82 0.84 17.02
CA ASN A 205 9.55 1.28 15.66
C ASN A 205 10.26 2.61 15.34
N ASP A 206 10.71 2.76 14.09
CA ASP A 206 11.40 3.96 13.58
C ASP A 206 10.82 4.50 12.27
N VAL A 207 9.79 3.85 11.72
CA VAL A 207 9.16 4.28 10.48
C VAL A 207 8.16 5.42 10.71
N VAL A 208 8.02 6.32 9.73
CA VAL A 208 7.18 7.51 9.84
C VAL A 208 5.70 7.15 9.99
N ASP A 209 4.95 7.85 10.85
CA ASP A 209 3.51 7.65 11.07
C ASP A 209 2.62 8.57 10.20
N HIS A 210 3.23 9.59 9.59
CA HIS A 210 2.62 10.41 8.54
C HIS A 210 3.70 10.92 7.60
N GLN A 211 3.33 11.14 6.34
CA GLN A 211 4.27 11.59 5.30
C GLN A 211 3.51 12.30 4.18
N VAL A 212 4.11 13.38 3.67
CA VAL A 212 3.71 14.02 2.42
C VAL A 212 4.86 14.00 1.44
N VAL A 213 4.53 13.82 0.15
CA VAL A 213 5.49 13.82 -0.94
C VAL A 213 5.00 14.75 -2.02
N SER A 214 5.85 15.64 -2.49
CA SER A 214 5.59 16.51 -3.65
C SER A 214 6.52 16.14 -4.79
N MET A 215 5.98 16.02 -5.99
CA MET A 215 6.68 15.54 -7.17
C MET A 215 6.48 16.50 -8.33
N ARG A 216 7.52 16.68 -9.13
CA ARG A 216 7.45 17.38 -10.43
C ARG A 216 7.82 16.42 -11.54
N PHE A 217 7.03 16.42 -12.59
CA PHE A 217 7.18 15.56 -13.76
C PHE A 217 7.60 16.33 -14.99
N ALA A 218 8.18 15.62 -15.96
CA ALA A 218 8.56 16.19 -17.24
C ALA A 218 7.35 16.86 -17.92
N GLY A 219 7.57 18.08 -18.43
CA GLY A 219 6.49 18.89 -19.01
C GLY A 219 5.77 19.79 -18.00
N GLY A 220 6.19 19.79 -16.71
CA GLY A 220 5.75 20.74 -15.69
C GLY A 220 4.56 20.28 -14.85
N ALA A 221 3.98 19.12 -15.13
CA ALA A 221 2.91 18.55 -14.27
C ALA A 221 3.44 18.21 -12.88
N THR A 222 2.56 18.28 -11.87
CA THR A 222 2.90 18.04 -10.47
C THR A 222 2.03 16.96 -9.86
N ALA A 223 2.53 16.29 -8.82
CA ALA A 223 1.72 15.42 -7.99
C ALA A 223 2.02 15.61 -6.50
N THR A 224 1.01 15.36 -5.66
CA THR A 224 1.16 15.24 -4.23
C THR A 224 0.68 13.86 -3.76
N PHE A 225 1.31 13.37 -2.71
CA PHE A 225 0.91 12.15 -2.03
C PHE A 225 0.92 12.36 -0.53
N THR A 226 -0.11 11.88 0.13
CA THR A 226 -0.20 11.91 1.60
C THR A 226 -0.46 10.50 2.14
N MET A 227 0.36 10.07 3.10
CA MET A 227 0.14 8.87 3.89
C MET A 227 -0.13 9.24 5.34
N SER A 228 -1.13 8.64 5.96
CA SER A 228 -1.44 8.87 7.37
C SER A 228 -1.84 7.59 8.09
N ALA A 229 -1.23 7.39 9.28
CA ALA A 229 -1.62 6.37 10.24
C ALA A 229 -2.89 6.73 11.04
N PHE A 230 -3.33 8.00 10.99
CA PHE A 230 -4.35 8.58 11.89
C PHE A 230 -5.72 8.66 11.22
N THR A 231 -6.15 7.57 10.61
CA THR A 231 -7.44 7.48 9.92
C THR A 231 -8.29 6.36 10.49
N ALA A 232 -9.62 6.51 10.41
CA ALA A 232 -10.56 5.54 10.99
C ALA A 232 -10.62 4.24 10.16
N LYS A 233 -10.42 4.33 8.84
CA LYS A 233 -10.47 3.19 7.91
C LYS A 233 -9.34 3.25 6.90
N CYS A 234 -8.99 2.08 6.34
CA CYS A 234 -8.05 1.98 5.22
C CYS A 234 -8.80 2.30 3.93
N TYR A 235 -8.30 3.24 3.15
CA TYR A 235 -8.76 3.47 1.78
C TYR A 235 -7.78 4.36 1.03
N ARG A 236 -7.85 4.29 -0.30
CA ARG A 236 -7.13 5.19 -1.20
C ARG A 236 -8.10 6.11 -1.90
N SER A 237 -7.71 7.38 -1.99
CA SER A 237 -8.39 8.34 -2.86
C SER A 237 -7.40 8.98 -3.80
N ILE A 238 -7.91 9.39 -4.97
CA ILE A 238 -7.10 10.03 -5.99
C ILE A 238 -7.93 11.09 -6.70
N LYS A 239 -7.27 12.23 -7.02
CA LYS A 239 -7.83 13.27 -7.86
C LYS A 239 -6.83 13.63 -8.94
N VAL A 240 -7.25 13.57 -10.20
CA VAL A 240 -6.44 13.95 -11.35
C VAL A 240 -7.09 15.13 -12.04
N MET A 241 -6.33 16.21 -12.20
CA MET A 241 -6.79 17.46 -12.78
C MET A 241 -6.05 17.71 -14.09
N GLY A 242 -6.83 17.91 -15.15
CA GLY A 242 -6.31 18.14 -16.49
C GLY A 242 -6.84 19.44 -17.11
N THR A 243 -6.38 19.73 -18.31
CA THR A 243 -6.72 20.97 -19.03
C THR A 243 -8.19 21.08 -19.46
N MET A 244 -8.93 19.96 -19.46
CA MET A 244 -10.32 19.89 -19.96
C MET A 244 -11.30 19.30 -18.94
N GLY A 245 -10.85 18.95 -17.73
CA GLY A 245 -11.69 18.34 -16.70
C GLY A 245 -10.88 17.76 -15.56
N GLU A 246 -11.57 17.04 -14.68
CA GLU A 246 -10.95 16.32 -13.57
C GLU A 246 -11.59 14.94 -13.39
N ILE A 247 -10.85 14.03 -12.79
CA ILE A 247 -11.37 12.73 -12.32
C ILE A 247 -11.04 12.60 -10.84
N GLU A 248 -12.05 12.28 -10.04
CA GLU A 248 -11.91 11.98 -8.62
C GLU A 248 -12.34 10.54 -8.37
N GLY A 249 -11.62 9.82 -7.52
CA GLY A 249 -11.91 8.43 -7.25
C GLY A 249 -11.70 8.03 -5.79
N ASP A 250 -12.58 7.16 -5.31
CA ASP A 250 -12.47 6.42 -4.05
C ASP A 250 -12.37 4.93 -4.38
N MET A 251 -11.22 4.34 -4.09
CA MET A 251 -10.94 2.94 -4.40
C MET A 251 -11.75 1.97 -3.52
N ASP A 252 -12.06 2.35 -2.27
CA ASP A 252 -12.86 1.53 -1.37
C ASP A 252 -14.33 1.46 -1.82
N ALA A 253 -14.86 2.60 -2.27
CA ALA A 253 -16.18 2.67 -2.90
C ALA A 253 -16.21 2.12 -4.32
N ASN A 254 -15.05 1.93 -4.96
CA ASN A 254 -14.85 1.48 -6.34
C ASN A 254 -15.62 2.36 -7.35
N VAL A 255 -15.53 3.68 -7.18
CA VAL A 255 -16.26 4.68 -7.97
C VAL A 255 -15.30 5.75 -8.48
N LEU A 256 -15.50 6.16 -9.75
CA LEU A 256 -14.84 7.31 -10.37
C LEU A 256 -15.86 8.37 -10.77
N TYR A 257 -15.56 9.63 -10.50
CA TYR A 257 -16.33 10.80 -10.87
C TYR A 257 -15.58 11.56 -11.96
N LEU A 258 -16.07 11.51 -13.19
CA LEU A 258 -15.51 12.25 -14.32
C LEU A 258 -16.27 13.56 -14.51
N ARG A 259 -15.58 14.69 -14.37
CA ARG A 259 -16.12 16.05 -14.54
C ARG A 259 -15.39 16.75 -15.68
N LYS A 260 -15.99 16.74 -16.87
CA LYS A 260 -15.49 17.55 -18.00
C LYS A 260 -16.00 18.98 -17.87
N PHE A 261 -15.16 19.95 -18.11
CA PHE A 261 -15.55 21.35 -17.96
C PHE A 261 -16.75 21.70 -18.85
N GLY A 262 -17.78 22.31 -18.24
CA GLY A 262 -19.00 22.68 -18.94
C GLY A 262 -19.97 21.52 -19.27
N GLN A 263 -19.71 20.30 -18.76
CA GLN A 263 -20.58 19.14 -18.98
C GLN A 263 -21.09 18.59 -17.62
N PRO A 264 -22.22 17.86 -17.62
CA PRO A 264 -22.68 17.16 -16.45
C PRO A 264 -21.63 16.13 -15.96
N GLU A 265 -21.58 15.93 -14.63
CA GLU A 265 -20.76 14.88 -14.00
C GLU A 265 -21.21 13.49 -14.49
N GLN A 266 -20.24 12.65 -14.76
CA GLN A 266 -20.44 11.23 -15.03
C GLN A 266 -19.92 10.41 -13.84
N VAL A 267 -20.75 9.56 -13.29
CA VAL A 267 -20.40 8.63 -12.23
C VAL A 267 -20.16 7.26 -12.84
N LEU A 268 -18.95 6.74 -12.70
CA LEU A 268 -18.58 5.40 -13.14
C LEU A 268 -18.54 4.50 -11.89
N ASP A 269 -19.63 3.79 -11.64
CA ASP A 269 -19.70 2.73 -10.65
C ASP A 269 -19.06 1.47 -11.25
N LEU A 270 -17.93 1.03 -10.70
CA LEU A 270 -17.16 -0.10 -11.20
C LEU A 270 -17.65 -1.44 -10.60
N GLY A 271 -18.67 -1.38 -9.76
CA GLY A 271 -19.34 -2.54 -9.17
C GLY A 271 -18.61 -3.10 -7.94
N THR A 272 -19.18 -4.14 -7.38
CA THR A 272 -18.61 -4.83 -6.21
C THR A 272 -17.47 -5.78 -6.61
N ILE A 273 -16.45 -5.84 -5.78
CA ILE A 273 -15.36 -6.81 -5.92
C ILE A 273 -15.81 -8.09 -5.20
N PRO A 274 -15.82 -9.27 -5.85
CA PRO A 274 -16.15 -10.52 -5.18
C PRO A 274 -15.18 -10.80 -4.01
N ASP A 275 -15.68 -11.25 -2.87
CA ASP A 275 -14.89 -11.46 -1.63
C ASP A 275 -13.64 -12.32 -1.85
N ARG A 276 -13.75 -13.38 -2.66
CA ARG A 276 -12.60 -14.25 -3.01
C ARG A 276 -11.47 -13.55 -3.75
N PHE A 277 -11.71 -12.32 -4.25
CA PHE A 277 -10.74 -11.50 -4.98
C PHE A 277 -10.49 -10.15 -4.29
N ALA A 278 -10.96 -9.98 -3.05
CA ALA A 278 -10.95 -8.68 -2.36
C ALA A 278 -9.54 -8.15 -2.01
N GLY A 279 -8.52 -9.02 -1.99
CA GLY A 279 -7.13 -8.61 -1.79
C GLY A 279 -6.74 -7.49 -2.75
N HIS A 280 -6.32 -6.35 -2.19
CA HIS A 280 -5.95 -5.15 -2.95
C HIS A 280 -6.95 -4.74 -4.04
N GLY A 281 -8.26 -4.83 -3.76
CA GLY A 281 -9.29 -4.50 -4.75
C GLY A 281 -9.37 -5.48 -5.93
N GLY A 282 -8.99 -6.73 -5.73
CA GLY A 282 -8.98 -7.78 -6.74
C GLY A 282 -7.68 -7.86 -7.56
N GLY A 283 -6.73 -6.96 -7.31
CA GLY A 283 -5.50 -6.85 -8.11
C GLY A 283 -4.60 -8.08 -8.03
N ASP A 284 -4.55 -8.77 -6.88
CA ASP A 284 -3.70 -9.96 -6.70
C ASP A 284 -4.05 -11.08 -7.69
N ALA A 285 -5.33 -11.44 -7.79
CA ALA A 285 -5.80 -12.48 -8.69
C ALA A 285 -5.63 -12.08 -10.17
N LEU A 286 -6.04 -10.86 -10.51
CA LEU A 286 -5.95 -10.34 -11.88
C LEU A 286 -4.50 -10.23 -12.35
N MET A 287 -3.55 -9.92 -11.47
CA MET A 287 -2.14 -9.93 -11.78
C MET A 287 -1.66 -11.34 -12.12
N MET A 288 -2.07 -12.35 -11.36
CA MET A 288 -1.65 -13.74 -11.61
C MET A 288 -2.20 -14.28 -12.93
N ASP A 289 -3.45 -13.99 -13.26
CA ASP A 289 -4.05 -14.32 -14.55
C ASP A 289 -3.25 -13.67 -15.69
N TYR A 290 -2.97 -12.37 -15.57
CA TYR A 290 -2.15 -11.63 -16.54
C TYR A 290 -0.75 -12.23 -16.72
N VAL A 291 -0.07 -12.60 -15.63
CA VAL A 291 1.28 -13.23 -15.70
C VAL A 291 1.24 -14.55 -16.44
N CYS A 292 0.22 -15.38 -16.19
CA CYS A 292 0.06 -16.65 -16.89
C CYS A 292 -0.14 -16.43 -18.39
N GLU A 293 -1.00 -15.48 -18.78
CA GLU A 293 -1.24 -15.11 -20.17
C GLU A 293 0.03 -14.57 -20.85
N LEU A 294 0.75 -13.66 -20.16
CA LEU A 294 1.99 -13.05 -20.65
C LEU A 294 3.05 -14.14 -20.94
N ILE A 295 3.24 -15.08 -20.03
CA ILE A 295 4.21 -16.18 -20.21
C ILE A 295 3.76 -17.10 -21.32
N ALA A 296 2.48 -17.46 -21.40
CA ALA A 296 1.94 -18.32 -22.45
C ALA A 296 2.08 -17.70 -23.85
N ALA A 297 1.99 -16.37 -23.96
CA ALA A 297 2.21 -15.63 -25.20
C ALA A 297 3.69 -15.45 -25.56
N GLY A 298 4.63 -15.91 -24.72
CA GLY A 298 6.07 -15.71 -24.92
C GLY A 298 6.53 -14.26 -24.77
N GLY A 299 5.73 -13.41 -24.09
CA GLY A 299 6.04 -12.01 -23.85
C GLY A 299 7.20 -11.83 -22.88
N ALA A 300 8.01 -10.79 -23.07
CA ALA A 300 9.14 -10.44 -22.20
C ALA A 300 8.82 -9.28 -21.25
N GLU A 301 7.99 -8.33 -21.66
CA GLU A 301 7.63 -7.16 -20.89
C GLU A 301 6.18 -7.23 -20.41
N GLY A 302 5.98 -7.02 -19.12
CA GLY A 302 4.67 -6.98 -18.50
C GLY A 302 4.29 -5.57 -18.02
N LEU A 303 3.02 -5.38 -17.68
CA LEU A 303 2.46 -4.12 -17.17
C LEU A 303 3.23 -3.59 -15.96
N THR A 304 3.72 -4.48 -15.09
CA THR A 304 4.58 -4.16 -13.95
C THR A 304 5.93 -4.87 -14.07
N SER A 305 6.56 -4.78 -15.26
CA SER A 305 7.92 -5.28 -15.47
C SER A 305 8.89 -4.60 -14.50
N VAL A 306 10.07 -5.22 -14.31
CA VAL A 306 11.11 -4.62 -13.47
C VAL A 306 11.49 -3.22 -13.97
N ASP A 307 11.45 -2.97 -15.27
CA ASP A 307 11.73 -1.66 -15.87
C ASP A 307 10.65 -0.63 -15.52
N ALA A 308 9.39 -1.01 -15.70
CA ALA A 308 8.25 -0.15 -15.36
C ALA A 308 8.17 0.16 -13.86
N SER A 309 8.72 -0.72 -13.01
CA SER A 309 8.68 -0.59 -11.55
C SER A 309 9.93 0.05 -10.96
N ALA A 310 11.08 -0.02 -11.64
CA ALA A 310 12.35 0.50 -11.14
C ALA A 310 12.28 2.02 -10.90
N GLU A 311 11.68 2.79 -11.80
CA GLU A 311 11.60 4.24 -11.67
C GLU A 311 10.82 4.66 -10.42
N SER A 312 9.69 4.01 -10.11
CA SER A 312 8.92 4.30 -8.90
C SER A 312 9.65 3.96 -7.60
N HIS A 313 10.63 3.06 -7.65
CA HIS A 313 11.52 2.75 -6.52
C HIS A 313 12.66 3.75 -6.38
N VAL A 314 13.05 4.42 -7.45
CA VAL A 314 14.05 5.50 -7.44
C VAL A 314 13.46 6.81 -6.92
N MET A 315 12.16 7.04 -7.15
CA MET A 315 11.42 8.21 -6.65
C MET A 315 11.35 8.22 -5.13
#